data_2837038b429a9380e159dc7958dfde87
#
_entry.id   2837038b429a9380e159dc7958dfde87
#
_cell.length_a   1.000
_cell.length_b   1.000
_cell.length_c   1.000
_cell.angle_alpha   90.00
_cell.angle_beta   90.00
_cell.angle_gamma   90.00
#
_symmetry.space_group_name_H-M   'P 1'
#
loop_
_entity.id
_entity.type
_entity.pdbx_description
1 polymer ?
#
loop_
_entity_poly.entity_id
_entity_poly.type
_entity_poly.pdbx_seq_one_letter_code
_entity_poly.pdbx_strand_id
1 'polypeptide(L)'
;MFNLIQTHHGISCSDIVATKRVLRAIGFCDTQPGAPEPLVFKNEKDDHIGQLTAAVLGDEYHTHYVENPETQHQIDLIEIQKAALVPRPCASPAQGDLIIAFSSEDPLETYRTMVRNDEPGIFSEPLDVPEEDGIQFVWRDGQHSMITTQENPFAILHYSLEDFSRVRKFYEYVLEVPVLEVDVNKDGSGRYRLQDIGGRLDLEVRADIQRLDLRAWGKHYPAANHFRLIERDIERIAARLEETGLGGWIIPPQGPFAFIFGPTSETIETFDKSFSALVAEAS
;
A
#
# COMPACT_ATOMS: atom_id res chain seq x y z
N MET A 1 -3.67 -10.60 18.55
CA MET A 1 -4.51 -9.39 18.73
C MET A 1 -4.11 -8.44 17.62
N PHE A 2 -5.02 -8.11 16.68
CA PHE A 2 -4.71 -7.15 15.62
C PHE A 2 -4.61 -5.76 16.24
N ASN A 3 -3.44 -5.13 16.15
CA ASN A 3 -3.30 -3.75 16.56
C ASN A 3 -3.71 -2.86 15.38
N LEU A 4 -4.92 -2.31 15.43
CA LEU A 4 -5.50 -1.50 14.35
C LEU A 4 -4.80 -0.13 14.16
N ILE A 5 -3.95 0.26 15.12
CA ILE A 5 -3.22 1.55 15.07
C ILE A 5 -1.94 1.43 14.24
N GLN A 6 -1.59 0.22 13.79
CA GLN A 6 -0.35 -0.02 13.05
C GLN A 6 -0.44 0.51 11.63
N THR A 7 0.69 1.05 11.15
CA THR A 7 0.88 1.34 9.74
C THR A 7 0.78 0.05 8.93
N HIS A 8 -0.17 -0.02 7.99
CA HIS A 8 -0.43 -1.22 7.20
C HIS A 8 -0.39 -0.93 5.71
N HIS A 9 0.35 -1.78 4.99
CA HIS A 9 0.43 -1.75 3.54
C HIS A 9 0.28 -3.15 2.95
N GLY A 10 -0.32 -3.24 1.78
CA GLY A 10 -0.35 -4.47 1.00
C GLY A 10 0.73 -4.47 -0.09
N ILE A 11 1.38 -5.59 -0.29
CA ILE A 11 2.36 -5.81 -1.36
C ILE A 11 1.97 -7.05 -2.15
N SER A 12 1.72 -6.88 -3.45
CA SER A 12 1.64 -8.02 -4.37
C SER A 12 3.04 -8.48 -4.76
N CYS A 13 3.32 -9.76 -4.64
CA CYS A 13 4.64 -10.32 -4.91
C CYS A 13 4.56 -11.60 -5.77
N SER A 14 5.64 -11.90 -6.48
CA SER A 14 5.76 -13.10 -7.30
C SER A 14 6.18 -14.35 -6.51
N ASP A 15 6.73 -14.16 -5.32
CA ASP A 15 7.25 -15.21 -4.45
C ASP A 15 7.21 -14.73 -3.00
N ILE A 16 6.17 -15.16 -2.29
CA ILE A 16 5.94 -14.77 -0.89
C ILE A 16 7.04 -15.26 0.04
N VAL A 17 7.63 -16.42 -0.23
CA VAL A 17 8.69 -16.99 0.59
C VAL A 17 9.97 -16.17 0.49
N ALA A 18 10.34 -15.81 -0.74
CA ALA A 18 11.51 -14.95 -0.96
C ALA A 18 11.29 -13.53 -0.43
N THR A 19 10.11 -12.95 -0.63
CA THR A 19 9.76 -11.64 -0.08
C THR A 19 9.81 -11.62 1.45
N LYS A 20 9.25 -12.65 2.10
CA LYS A 20 9.35 -12.83 3.56
C LYS A 20 10.79 -12.92 4.05
N ARG A 21 11.65 -13.64 3.33
CA ARG A 21 13.07 -13.77 3.70
C ARG A 21 13.75 -12.42 3.75
N VAL A 22 13.52 -11.58 2.75
CA VAL A 22 14.06 -10.22 2.69
C VAL A 22 13.53 -9.37 3.85
N LEU A 23 12.22 -9.38 4.08
CA LEU A 23 11.60 -8.61 5.17
C LEU A 23 12.06 -9.07 6.55
N ARG A 24 12.22 -10.38 6.75
CA ARG A 24 12.77 -10.93 8.01
C ARG A 24 14.19 -10.45 8.29
N ALA A 25 15.00 -10.30 7.24
CA ALA A 25 16.38 -9.80 7.39
C ALA A 25 16.45 -8.34 7.88
N ILE A 26 15.35 -7.60 7.77
CA ILE A 26 15.21 -6.22 8.27
C ILE A 26 14.21 -6.09 9.43
N GLY A 27 14.00 -7.17 10.17
CA GLY A 27 13.29 -7.15 11.45
C GLY A 27 11.81 -7.51 11.41
N PHE A 28 11.25 -7.87 10.25
CA PHE A 28 9.87 -8.36 10.20
C PHE A 28 9.75 -9.81 10.67
N CYS A 29 8.66 -10.14 11.32
CA CYS A 29 8.32 -11.49 11.74
C CYS A 29 6.86 -11.83 11.39
N ASP A 30 6.52 -13.11 11.42
CA ASP A 30 5.15 -13.55 11.18
C ASP A 30 4.24 -13.07 12.32
N THR A 31 3.09 -12.48 11.99
CA THR A 31 2.13 -11.98 12.98
C THR A 31 1.45 -13.10 13.78
N GLN A 32 1.45 -14.32 13.22
CA GLN A 32 0.89 -15.50 13.88
C GLN A 32 2.00 -16.55 14.05
N PRO A 33 2.71 -16.56 15.18
CA PRO A 33 3.68 -17.60 15.49
C PRO A 33 3.03 -18.98 15.44
N GLY A 34 3.51 -19.85 14.56
CA GLY A 34 2.96 -21.20 14.38
C GLY A 34 1.96 -21.35 13.23
N ALA A 35 1.64 -20.28 12.49
CA ALA A 35 1.01 -20.38 11.18
C ALA A 35 2.10 -20.35 10.10
N PRO A 36 2.73 -21.50 9.79
CA PRO A 36 3.94 -21.53 8.94
C PRO A 36 3.62 -21.36 7.45
N GLU A 37 2.39 -21.61 7.05
CA GLU A 37 1.96 -21.63 5.67
C GLU A 37 1.14 -20.40 5.33
N PRO A 38 1.33 -19.80 4.13
CA PRO A 38 0.43 -18.76 3.65
C PRO A 38 -1.01 -19.26 3.62
N LEU A 39 -1.96 -18.40 3.90
CA LEU A 39 -3.36 -18.70 3.67
C LEU A 39 -3.58 -18.78 2.16
N VAL A 40 -4.20 -19.88 1.73
CA VAL A 40 -4.47 -20.15 0.30
C VAL A 40 -5.92 -19.84 0.02
N PHE A 41 -6.15 -18.99 -0.95
CA PHE A 41 -7.47 -18.66 -1.45
C PHE A 41 -7.56 -18.97 -2.94
N LYS A 42 -8.78 -19.10 -3.43
CA LYS A 42 -9.05 -19.28 -4.85
C LYS A 42 -10.01 -18.19 -5.31
N ASN A 43 -9.67 -17.52 -6.40
CA ASN A 43 -10.55 -16.51 -6.98
C ASN A 43 -11.80 -17.18 -7.59
N GLU A 44 -12.83 -17.38 -6.78
CA GLU A 44 -14.15 -17.83 -7.20
C GLU A 44 -15.00 -16.64 -7.65
N LYS A 45 -16.15 -16.91 -8.28
CA LYS A 45 -17.03 -15.88 -8.87
C LYS A 45 -17.39 -14.73 -7.92
N ASP A 46 -17.45 -15.01 -6.62
CA ASP A 46 -17.81 -14.06 -5.59
C ASP A 46 -16.62 -13.68 -4.68
N ASP A 47 -15.39 -14.04 -5.10
CA ASP A 47 -14.19 -13.73 -4.35
C ASP A 47 -13.69 -12.33 -4.71
N HIS A 48 -13.94 -11.39 -3.80
CA HIS A 48 -13.59 -9.99 -3.97
C HIS A 48 -12.07 -9.72 -3.85
N ILE A 49 -11.32 -10.58 -3.17
CA ILE A 49 -9.87 -10.40 -3.06
C ILE A 49 -9.19 -10.61 -4.41
N GLY A 50 -9.73 -11.49 -5.25
CA GLY A 50 -9.29 -11.61 -6.63
C GLY A 50 -9.41 -10.31 -7.43
N GLN A 51 -10.41 -9.48 -7.16
CA GLN A 51 -10.56 -8.17 -7.78
C GLN A 51 -9.48 -7.18 -7.30
N LEU A 52 -9.10 -7.25 -6.03
CA LEU A 52 -8.04 -6.43 -5.43
C LEU A 52 -6.67 -6.72 -6.05
N THR A 53 -6.38 -7.99 -6.29
CA THR A 53 -5.11 -8.45 -6.85
C THR A 53 -5.11 -8.55 -8.38
N ALA A 54 -6.21 -8.19 -9.04
CA ALA A 54 -6.45 -8.44 -10.46
C ALA A 54 -6.32 -9.92 -10.86
N ALA A 55 -6.53 -10.85 -9.92
CA ALA A 55 -6.50 -12.27 -10.18
C ALA A 55 -7.63 -12.68 -11.14
N VAL A 56 -7.33 -13.61 -12.04
CA VAL A 56 -8.31 -14.16 -12.96
C VAL A 56 -9.15 -15.24 -12.26
N LEU A 57 -10.40 -15.40 -12.68
CA LEU A 57 -11.25 -16.44 -12.12
C LEU A 57 -10.59 -17.82 -12.19
N GLY A 58 -10.49 -18.49 -11.06
CA GLY A 58 -9.84 -19.79 -10.89
C GLY A 58 -8.37 -19.72 -10.51
N ASP A 59 -7.75 -18.52 -10.49
CA ASP A 59 -6.41 -18.36 -9.94
C ASP A 59 -6.41 -18.61 -8.43
N GLU A 60 -5.31 -19.16 -7.96
CA GLU A 60 -5.02 -19.28 -6.54
C GLU A 60 -4.12 -18.11 -6.14
N TYR A 61 -4.39 -17.54 -4.98
CA TYR A 61 -3.51 -16.54 -4.36
C TYR A 61 -3.24 -16.91 -2.91
N HIS A 62 -2.06 -16.56 -2.47
CA HIS A 62 -1.61 -16.78 -1.11
C HIS A 62 -1.49 -15.44 -0.41
N THR A 63 -1.92 -15.36 0.83
CA THR A 63 -1.72 -14.17 1.67
C THR A 63 -0.92 -14.52 2.91
N HIS A 64 -0.09 -13.61 3.34
CA HIS A 64 0.67 -13.75 4.57
C HIS A 64 0.95 -12.39 5.21
N TYR A 65 0.72 -12.30 6.50
CA TYR A 65 0.94 -11.08 7.26
C TYR A 65 2.27 -11.14 7.98
N VAL A 66 3.08 -10.10 7.79
CA VAL A 66 4.32 -9.89 8.54
C VAL A 66 4.27 -8.55 9.25
N GLU A 67 4.98 -8.44 10.36
CA GLU A 67 5.01 -7.25 11.20
C GLU A 67 6.43 -7.00 11.67
N ASN A 68 6.84 -5.74 11.67
CA ASN A 68 8.01 -5.30 12.40
C ASN A 68 7.55 -4.82 13.79
N PRO A 69 7.86 -5.55 14.89
CA PRO A 69 7.36 -5.23 16.21
C PRO A 69 7.97 -3.94 16.80
N GLU A 70 9.14 -3.51 16.32
CA GLU A 70 9.80 -2.30 16.80
C GLU A 70 9.13 -1.05 16.21
N THR A 71 8.82 -1.08 14.92
CA THR A 71 8.22 0.06 14.21
C THR A 71 6.70 -0.04 14.11
N GLN A 72 6.11 -1.16 14.53
CA GLN A 72 4.69 -1.47 14.38
C GLN A 72 4.19 -1.39 12.92
N HIS A 73 5.07 -1.69 11.98
CA HIS A 73 4.74 -1.73 10.57
C HIS A 73 4.24 -3.12 10.18
N GLN A 74 3.02 -3.21 9.70
CA GLN A 74 2.40 -4.45 9.21
C GLN A 74 2.34 -4.47 7.69
N ILE A 75 2.69 -5.59 7.09
CA ILE A 75 2.60 -5.80 5.64
C ILE A 75 1.78 -7.05 5.35
N ASP A 76 0.80 -6.90 4.47
CA ASP A 76 0.07 -7.99 3.85
C ASP A 76 0.76 -8.36 2.53
N LEU A 77 1.29 -9.56 2.45
CA LEU A 77 1.91 -10.10 1.26
C LEU A 77 0.90 -10.93 0.48
N ILE A 78 0.71 -10.61 -0.80
CA ILE A 78 -0.25 -11.27 -1.67
C ILE A 78 0.49 -11.85 -2.88
N GLU A 79 0.47 -13.17 -3.04
CA GLU A 79 1.08 -13.88 -4.17
C GLU A 79 0.02 -14.56 -5.04
N ILE A 80 0.09 -14.32 -6.33
CA ILE A 80 -0.80 -14.96 -7.32
C ILE A 80 -0.04 -16.09 -8.00
N GLN A 81 -0.45 -17.35 -7.75
CA GLN A 81 0.31 -18.55 -8.08
C GLN A 81 0.46 -18.83 -9.57
N LYS A 82 -0.45 -18.40 -10.41
CA LYS A 82 -0.46 -18.80 -11.84
C LYS A 82 -0.28 -17.65 -12.82
N ALA A 83 -0.26 -16.45 -12.34
CA ALA A 83 -0.14 -15.30 -13.21
C ALA A 83 1.31 -15.11 -13.66
N ALA A 84 1.50 -14.98 -14.96
CA ALA A 84 2.73 -14.37 -15.44
C ALA A 84 2.71 -12.91 -15.00
N LEU A 85 3.46 -12.61 -13.96
CA LEU A 85 3.62 -11.24 -13.49
C LEU A 85 4.27 -10.43 -14.60
N VAL A 86 3.62 -9.36 -14.98
CA VAL A 86 4.18 -8.46 -16.00
C VAL A 86 5.08 -7.48 -15.28
N PRO A 87 6.38 -7.41 -15.59
CA PRO A 87 7.26 -6.42 -15.02
C PRO A 87 6.68 -5.03 -15.20
N ARG A 88 6.79 -4.20 -14.19
CA ARG A 88 6.29 -2.85 -14.26
C ARG A 88 6.98 -2.07 -15.37
N PRO A 89 6.24 -1.33 -16.22
CA PRO A 89 6.82 -0.70 -17.40
C PRO A 89 7.63 0.57 -17.12
N CYS A 90 7.68 1.05 -15.89
CA CYS A 90 8.37 2.30 -15.55
C CYS A 90 9.40 2.12 -14.45
N ALA A 91 10.59 2.69 -14.70
CA ALA A 91 11.66 2.79 -13.72
C ALA A 91 11.40 3.87 -12.64
N SER A 92 10.47 4.78 -12.89
CA SER A 92 10.08 5.86 -11.96
C SER A 92 8.67 5.63 -11.44
N PRO A 93 8.33 6.14 -10.25
CA PRO A 93 6.97 6.09 -9.74
C PRO A 93 5.99 6.72 -10.73
N ALA A 94 4.85 6.07 -10.92
CA ALA A 94 3.76 6.55 -11.74
C ALA A 94 2.59 6.99 -10.87
N GLN A 95 1.61 7.61 -11.48
CA GLN A 95 0.38 8.00 -10.79
C GLN A 95 -0.32 6.79 -10.15
N GLY A 96 -0.68 6.91 -8.90
CA GLY A 96 -1.30 5.84 -8.10
C GLY A 96 -0.30 4.90 -7.43
N ASP A 97 1.02 5.10 -7.66
CA ASP A 97 2.02 4.28 -7.00
C ASP A 97 2.19 4.62 -5.53
N LEU A 98 2.27 3.55 -4.74
CA LEU A 98 2.56 3.61 -3.33
C LEU A 98 4.02 3.21 -3.10
N ILE A 99 4.85 4.16 -2.65
CA ILE A 99 6.19 3.89 -2.14
C ILE A 99 6.07 3.60 -0.65
N ILE A 100 6.53 2.44 -0.22
CA ILE A 100 6.57 2.07 1.20
C ILE A 100 7.95 2.44 1.75
N ALA A 101 7.97 3.21 2.84
CA ALA A 101 9.16 3.59 3.56
C ALA A 101 9.35 2.72 4.81
N PHE A 102 10.51 2.09 4.91
CA PHE A 102 10.96 1.32 6.07
C PHE A 102 11.85 2.18 6.96
N SER A 103 11.69 2.08 8.26
CA SER A 103 12.54 2.78 9.22
C SER A 103 13.80 1.97 9.53
N SER A 104 14.96 2.64 9.57
CA SER A 104 16.24 2.04 9.93
C SER A 104 17.24 3.10 10.39
N GLU A 105 18.07 2.77 11.37
CA GLU A 105 19.18 3.64 11.80
C GLU A 105 20.28 3.79 10.73
N ASP A 106 20.46 2.77 9.89
CA ASP A 106 21.42 2.77 8.77
C ASP A 106 20.74 2.32 7.47
N PRO A 107 20.14 3.26 6.70
CA PRO A 107 19.44 2.94 5.47
C PRO A 107 20.27 2.15 4.45
N LEU A 108 21.55 2.52 4.30
CA LEU A 108 22.42 1.88 3.30
C LEU A 108 22.79 0.43 3.69
N GLU A 109 23.06 0.17 4.96
CA GLU A 109 23.36 -1.20 5.42
C GLU A 109 22.09 -2.06 5.42
N THR A 110 20.94 -1.49 5.74
CA THR A 110 19.64 -2.18 5.62
C THR A 110 19.35 -2.56 4.17
N TYR A 111 19.55 -1.65 3.22
CA TYR A 111 19.45 -1.95 1.79
C TYR A 111 20.39 -3.10 1.38
N ARG A 112 21.67 -3.04 1.78
CA ARG A 112 22.64 -4.11 1.50
C ARG A 112 22.20 -5.44 2.11
N THR A 113 21.59 -5.40 3.28
CA THR A 113 21.04 -6.60 3.93
C THR A 113 19.87 -7.17 3.15
N MET A 114 18.97 -6.34 2.64
CA MET A 114 17.89 -6.78 1.75
C MET A 114 18.46 -7.41 0.48
N VAL A 115 19.43 -6.77 -0.18
CA VAL A 115 20.08 -7.29 -1.40
C VAL A 115 20.72 -8.66 -1.15
N ARG A 116 21.47 -8.83 -0.05
CA ARG A 116 22.09 -10.13 0.30
C ARG A 116 21.10 -11.26 0.53
N ASN A 117 19.87 -10.94 0.93
CA ASN A 117 18.84 -11.93 1.25
C ASN A 117 17.81 -12.14 0.13
N ASP A 118 17.93 -11.41 -0.97
CA ASP A 118 17.08 -11.58 -2.15
C ASP A 118 17.84 -12.29 -3.29
N GLU A 119 17.94 -13.59 -3.23
CA GLU A 119 18.53 -14.40 -4.30
C GLU A 119 17.45 -15.08 -5.14
N PRO A 120 17.41 -14.85 -6.47
CA PRO A 120 18.18 -13.94 -7.30
C PRO A 120 17.56 -12.53 -7.34
N GLY A 121 18.11 -11.61 -6.59
CA GLY A 121 17.54 -10.29 -6.42
C GLY A 121 17.52 -9.44 -7.70
N ILE A 122 16.47 -8.65 -7.82
CA ILE A 122 16.37 -7.54 -8.77
C ILE A 122 16.23 -6.28 -7.94
N PHE A 123 17.33 -5.75 -7.47
CA PHE A 123 17.38 -4.44 -6.83
C PHE A 123 17.95 -3.42 -7.81
N SER A 124 17.39 -2.23 -7.87
CA SER A 124 18.04 -1.11 -8.52
C SER A 124 19.16 -0.56 -7.62
N GLU A 125 20.09 0.19 -8.20
CA GLU A 125 20.99 1.01 -7.40
C GLU A 125 20.15 1.96 -6.52
N PRO A 126 20.55 2.18 -5.26
CA PRO A 126 19.85 3.08 -4.37
C PRO A 126 20.09 4.55 -4.79
N LEU A 127 19.04 5.35 -4.70
CA LEU A 127 19.07 6.78 -4.95
C LEU A 127 18.93 7.52 -3.62
N ASP A 128 19.81 8.47 -3.36
CA ASP A 128 19.70 9.32 -2.17
C ASP A 128 18.44 10.19 -2.24
N VAL A 129 17.72 10.27 -1.12
CA VAL A 129 16.54 11.12 -0.91
C VAL A 129 16.79 11.97 0.35
N PRO A 130 17.60 13.05 0.24
CA PRO A 130 18.04 13.83 1.39
C PRO A 130 16.90 14.44 2.21
N GLU A 131 15.80 14.81 1.56
CA GLU A 131 14.60 15.37 2.21
C GLU A 131 13.90 14.38 3.14
N GLU A 132 14.17 13.08 2.99
CA GLU A 132 13.63 12.01 3.85
C GLU A 132 14.70 11.35 4.72
N ASP A 133 15.93 11.87 4.70
CA ASP A 133 17.09 11.24 5.37
C ASP A 133 17.22 9.75 5.02
N GLY A 134 17.10 9.42 3.74
CA GLY A 134 16.97 8.05 3.29
C GLY A 134 17.42 7.79 1.87
N ILE A 135 17.17 6.57 1.44
CA ILE A 135 17.45 6.08 0.09
C ILE A 135 16.21 5.44 -0.50
N GLN A 136 15.97 5.67 -1.79
CA GLN A 136 14.92 5.04 -2.56
C GLN A 136 15.52 4.01 -3.52
N PHE A 137 14.80 2.90 -3.73
CA PHE A 137 15.22 1.82 -4.62
C PHE A 137 14.01 1.08 -5.17
N VAL A 138 14.24 0.27 -6.20
CA VAL A 138 13.26 -0.69 -6.71
C VAL A 138 13.76 -2.08 -6.38
N TRP A 139 12.94 -2.86 -5.70
CA TRP A 139 13.25 -4.24 -5.37
C TRP A 139 12.31 -5.20 -6.11
N ARG A 140 12.30 -6.45 -5.69
CA ARG A 140 11.50 -7.54 -6.27
C ARG A 140 10.18 -7.04 -6.87
N ASP A 141 9.88 -7.53 -8.06
CA ASP A 141 8.60 -7.29 -8.73
C ASP A 141 8.31 -5.83 -9.13
N GLY A 142 9.33 -4.98 -9.11
CA GLY A 142 9.18 -3.56 -9.47
C GLY A 142 8.59 -2.71 -8.35
N GLN A 143 8.59 -3.21 -7.10
CA GLN A 143 8.14 -2.46 -5.94
C GLN A 143 9.09 -1.29 -5.67
N HIS A 144 8.59 -0.07 -5.76
CA HIS A 144 9.29 1.12 -5.28
C HIS A 144 9.22 1.17 -3.75
N SER A 145 10.36 1.32 -3.13
CA SER A 145 10.47 1.40 -1.67
C SER A 145 11.55 2.39 -1.26
N MET A 146 11.50 2.77 0.00
CA MET A 146 12.46 3.67 0.63
C MET A 146 12.92 3.07 1.96
N ILE A 147 14.14 3.36 2.35
CA ILE A 147 14.62 3.16 3.72
C ILE A 147 15.08 4.52 4.24
N THR A 148 14.65 4.87 5.44
CA THR A 148 14.87 6.19 6.02
C THR A 148 15.26 6.09 7.50
N THR A 149 15.95 7.10 8.02
CA THR A 149 16.25 7.22 9.45
C THR A 149 15.07 7.72 10.27
N GLN A 150 13.95 8.08 9.65
CA GLN A 150 12.76 8.48 10.39
C GLN A 150 12.20 7.32 11.21
N GLU A 151 11.85 7.59 12.47
CA GLU A 151 11.47 6.56 13.44
C GLU A 151 10.21 5.76 13.07
N ASN A 152 9.28 6.38 12.35
CA ASN A 152 8.01 5.73 11.99
C ASN A 152 7.96 5.40 10.51
N PRO A 153 7.51 4.20 10.13
CA PRO A 153 7.28 3.85 8.74
C PRO A 153 6.18 4.74 8.15
N PHE A 154 6.30 5.03 6.86
CA PHE A 154 5.31 5.82 6.15
C PHE A 154 5.17 5.36 4.70
N ALA A 155 4.27 5.98 3.96
CA ALA A 155 4.17 5.76 2.53
C ALA A 155 3.98 7.08 1.77
N ILE A 156 4.31 7.04 0.48
CA ILE A 156 4.12 8.17 -0.44
C ILE A 156 3.29 7.68 -1.63
N LEU A 157 2.17 8.34 -1.87
CA LEU A 157 1.35 8.16 -3.07
C LEU A 157 1.67 9.23 -4.09
N HIS A 158 1.79 8.83 -5.35
CA HIS A 158 2.15 9.74 -6.43
C HIS A 158 0.93 10.14 -7.26
N TYR A 159 0.77 11.45 -7.51
CA TYR A 159 -0.34 12.00 -8.26
C TYR A 159 0.09 13.01 -9.32
N SER A 160 -0.66 13.08 -10.42
CA SER A 160 -0.48 14.15 -11.37
C SER A 160 -1.14 15.44 -10.86
N LEU A 161 -0.50 16.56 -11.14
CA LEU A 161 -1.05 17.88 -10.81
C LEU A 161 -2.43 18.09 -11.45
N GLU A 162 -2.63 17.56 -12.64
CA GLU A 162 -3.91 17.67 -13.38
C GLU A 162 -5.07 16.95 -12.65
N ASP A 163 -4.81 15.78 -12.02
CA ASP A 163 -5.85 15.04 -11.33
C ASP A 163 -5.98 15.42 -9.85
N PHE A 164 -5.03 16.17 -9.30
CA PHE A 164 -4.93 16.35 -7.87
C PHE A 164 -6.16 17.04 -7.24
N SER A 165 -6.84 17.92 -7.95
CA SER A 165 -8.07 18.51 -7.43
C SER A 165 -9.18 17.47 -7.18
N ARG A 166 -9.27 16.45 -8.02
CA ARG A 166 -10.20 15.32 -7.85
C ARG A 166 -9.76 14.41 -6.71
N VAL A 167 -8.45 14.16 -6.63
CA VAL A 167 -7.83 13.37 -5.55
C VAL A 167 -8.06 14.03 -4.20
N ARG A 168 -7.78 15.33 -4.09
CA ARG A 168 -8.00 16.10 -2.87
C ARG A 168 -9.47 16.07 -2.43
N LYS A 169 -10.41 16.29 -3.37
CA LYS A 169 -11.84 16.18 -3.09
C LYS A 169 -12.24 14.78 -2.62
N PHE A 170 -11.65 13.73 -3.18
CA PHE A 170 -11.90 12.36 -2.75
C PHE A 170 -11.48 12.15 -1.29
N TYR A 171 -10.24 12.52 -0.92
CA TYR A 171 -9.80 12.40 0.48
C TYR A 171 -10.61 13.28 1.43
N GLU A 172 -10.72 14.57 1.15
CA GLU A 172 -11.36 15.53 2.08
C GLU A 172 -12.87 15.34 2.18
N TYR A 173 -13.56 15.08 1.07
CA TYR A 173 -15.01 14.97 1.07
C TYR A 173 -15.51 13.54 1.16
N VAL A 174 -14.99 12.61 0.35
CA VAL A 174 -15.52 11.22 0.37
C VAL A 174 -15.03 10.49 1.61
N LEU A 175 -13.73 10.51 1.89
CA LEU A 175 -13.13 9.79 3.00
C LEU A 175 -13.06 10.57 4.31
N GLU A 176 -13.36 11.87 4.30
CA GLU A 176 -13.24 12.76 5.46
C GLU A 176 -11.82 12.78 6.06
N VAL A 177 -10.82 12.69 5.19
CA VAL A 177 -9.40 12.74 5.56
C VAL A 177 -8.84 14.10 5.16
N PRO A 178 -8.46 14.97 6.10
CA PRO A 178 -7.86 16.26 5.78
C PRO A 178 -6.55 16.11 5.01
N VAL A 179 -6.35 16.95 3.99
CA VAL A 179 -5.14 17.02 3.17
C VAL A 179 -4.38 18.29 3.51
N LEU A 180 -3.26 18.17 4.18
CA LEU A 180 -2.40 19.30 4.56
C LEU A 180 -1.34 19.57 3.50
N GLU A 181 -1.05 20.84 3.29
CA GLU A 181 0.11 21.31 2.55
C GLU A 181 1.37 21.19 3.43
N VAL A 182 2.41 20.51 2.92
CA VAL A 182 3.69 20.31 3.64
C VAL A 182 4.78 21.15 2.99
N ASP A 183 5.00 20.93 1.70
CA ASP A 183 5.95 21.69 0.87
C ASP A 183 5.36 21.82 -0.54
N VAL A 184 4.70 22.94 -0.80
CA VAL A 184 3.90 23.11 -2.00
C VAL A 184 4.40 24.32 -2.78
N ASN A 185 4.66 24.10 -4.06
CA ASN A 185 5.05 25.13 -5.01
C ASN A 185 3.86 26.04 -5.40
N LYS A 186 4.16 27.19 -6.01
CA LYS A 186 3.13 28.15 -6.46
C LYS A 186 2.16 27.58 -7.48
N ASP A 187 2.56 26.57 -8.24
CA ASP A 187 1.70 25.90 -9.23
C ASP A 187 0.83 24.79 -8.62
N GLY A 188 1.01 24.49 -7.33
CA GLY A 188 0.27 23.46 -6.62
C GLY A 188 0.95 22.07 -6.68
N SER A 189 2.10 21.93 -7.35
CA SER A 189 2.92 20.72 -7.24
C SER A 189 3.65 20.67 -5.90
N GLY A 190 4.08 19.51 -5.47
CA GLY A 190 4.82 19.34 -4.22
C GLY A 190 4.19 18.32 -3.30
N ARG A 191 4.44 18.45 -2.01
CA ARG A 191 4.07 17.45 -1.01
C ARG A 191 2.92 17.89 -0.14
N TYR A 192 1.97 16.98 0.00
CA TYR A 192 0.82 17.08 0.89
C TYR A 192 0.84 15.88 1.85
N ARG A 193 0.08 15.95 2.93
CA ARG A 193 -0.03 14.88 3.93
C ARG A 193 -1.47 14.61 4.31
N LEU A 194 -1.86 13.34 4.37
CA LEU A 194 -3.13 12.94 4.95
C LEU A 194 -3.04 12.96 6.47
N GLN A 195 -4.06 13.53 7.12
CA GLN A 195 -4.17 13.55 8.58
C GLN A 195 -5.11 12.44 9.09
N ASP A 196 -4.97 12.10 10.36
CA ASP A 196 -5.88 11.22 11.11
C ASP A 196 -6.09 9.84 10.46
N ILE A 197 -4.99 9.25 9.97
CA ILE A 197 -5.01 7.93 9.30
C ILE A 197 -4.28 6.83 10.07
N GLY A 198 -3.84 7.07 11.30
CA GLY A 198 -3.10 6.08 12.10
C GLY A 198 -1.64 5.90 11.73
N GLY A 199 -1.10 6.73 10.83
CA GLY A 199 0.28 6.70 10.37
C GLY A 199 0.60 7.93 9.53
N ARG A 200 1.77 7.95 8.87
CA ARG A 200 2.13 8.99 7.91
C ARG A 200 1.90 8.49 6.49
N LEU A 201 1.06 9.19 5.73
CA LEU A 201 0.88 9.00 4.30
C LEU A 201 0.99 10.36 3.61
N ASP A 202 2.01 10.50 2.81
CA ASP A 202 2.26 11.71 2.03
C ASP A 202 1.75 11.52 0.59
N LEU A 203 1.31 12.62 -0.02
CA LEU A 203 0.91 12.68 -1.42
C LEU A 203 1.94 13.53 -2.16
N GLU A 204 2.65 12.93 -3.10
CA GLU A 204 3.60 13.63 -3.96
C GLU A 204 2.93 14.02 -5.27
N VAL A 205 2.74 15.32 -5.50
CA VAL A 205 2.02 15.87 -6.66
C VAL A 205 3.01 16.45 -7.65
N ARG A 206 3.01 15.92 -8.88
CA ARG A 206 3.97 16.30 -9.93
C ARG A 206 3.28 16.59 -11.25
N ALA A 207 3.84 17.56 -11.99
CA ALA A 207 3.34 17.89 -13.33
C ALA A 207 3.77 16.86 -14.40
N ASP A 208 4.91 16.20 -14.19
CA ASP A 208 5.59 15.32 -15.15
C ASP A 208 5.43 13.83 -14.85
N ILE A 209 4.48 13.45 -14.00
CA ILE A 209 4.31 12.04 -13.62
C ILE A 209 3.65 11.23 -14.76
N GLN A 210 4.16 10.03 -14.96
CA GLN A 210 3.56 9.09 -15.91
C GLN A 210 2.21 8.60 -15.37
N ARG A 211 1.18 8.67 -16.23
CA ARG A 211 -0.13 8.12 -15.94
C ARG A 211 -0.20 6.68 -16.43
N LEU A 212 -0.44 5.77 -15.52
CA LEU A 212 -0.74 4.38 -15.83
C LEU A 212 -2.17 4.12 -15.37
N ASP A 213 -3.01 3.67 -16.28
CA ASP A 213 -4.28 3.09 -15.90
C ASP A 213 -4.05 1.62 -15.49
N LEU A 214 -3.70 1.42 -14.24
CA LEU A 214 -3.41 0.10 -13.68
C LEU A 214 -4.61 -0.85 -13.76
N ARG A 215 -5.83 -0.32 -13.93
CA ARG A 215 -7.06 -1.11 -14.11
C ARG A 215 -7.28 -1.53 -15.55
N ALA A 216 -7.05 -0.61 -16.51
CA ALA A 216 -7.20 -0.93 -17.93
C ALA A 216 -6.24 -2.03 -18.37
N TRP A 217 -5.17 -2.20 -17.64
CA TRP A 217 -4.20 -3.25 -17.95
C TRP A 217 -4.69 -4.64 -17.53
N GLY A 218 -5.65 -4.75 -16.61
CA GLY A 218 -6.29 -6.02 -16.24
C GLY A 218 -5.29 -7.13 -15.88
N LYS A 219 -4.11 -6.74 -15.35
CA LYS A 219 -2.96 -7.62 -15.27
C LYS A 219 -2.31 -7.54 -13.90
N HIS A 220 -1.70 -8.62 -13.54
CA HIS A 220 -1.00 -8.82 -12.29
C HIS A 220 0.28 -7.99 -12.26
N TYR A 221 0.20 -6.80 -11.68
CA TYR A 221 1.38 -6.04 -11.34
C TYR A 221 1.72 -6.31 -9.88
N PRO A 222 2.85 -6.94 -9.62
CA PRO A 222 3.40 -6.92 -8.28
C PRO A 222 3.78 -5.49 -7.97
N ALA A 223 3.29 -4.99 -6.88
CA ALA A 223 3.64 -3.67 -6.31
C ALA A 223 2.92 -3.49 -4.97
N ALA A 224 3.19 -2.40 -4.28
CA ALA A 224 2.34 -1.97 -3.18
C ALA A 224 0.94 -1.74 -3.74
N ASN A 225 -0.04 -2.45 -3.22
CA ASN A 225 -1.38 -2.50 -3.78
C ASN A 225 -2.43 -1.81 -2.94
N HIS A 226 -2.20 -1.64 -1.65
CA HIS A 226 -3.13 -0.90 -0.80
C HIS A 226 -2.46 -0.34 0.47
N PHE A 227 -3.13 0.61 1.08
CA PHE A 227 -2.90 1.09 2.44
C PHE A 227 -4.21 1.09 3.22
N ARG A 228 -4.12 1.16 4.54
CA ARG A 228 -5.28 1.09 5.42
C ARG A 228 -5.66 2.45 5.99
N LEU A 229 -6.96 2.73 5.99
CA LEU A 229 -7.58 3.79 6.78
C LEU A 229 -8.48 3.17 7.84
N ILE A 230 -8.36 3.60 9.07
CA ILE A 230 -9.15 3.10 10.21
C ILE A 230 -10.25 4.08 10.61
N GLU A 231 -11.25 3.58 11.34
CA GLU A 231 -12.29 4.38 11.99
C GLU A 231 -13.10 5.29 11.04
N ARG A 232 -13.52 4.75 9.90
CA ARG A 232 -14.33 5.47 8.91
C ARG A 232 -15.82 5.13 9.04
N ASP A 233 -16.66 6.07 8.66
CA ASP A 233 -18.10 5.84 8.51
C ASP A 233 -18.37 5.27 7.12
N ILE A 234 -18.43 3.94 7.02
CA ILE A 234 -18.55 3.23 5.73
C ILE A 234 -19.88 3.57 5.03
N GLU A 235 -20.98 3.76 5.75
CA GLU A 235 -22.27 4.12 5.15
C GLU A 235 -22.21 5.52 4.52
N ARG A 236 -21.55 6.44 5.20
CA ARG A 236 -21.36 7.80 4.71
C ARG A 236 -20.42 7.86 3.51
N ILE A 237 -19.36 7.05 3.53
CA ILE A 237 -18.48 6.88 2.37
C ILE A 237 -19.27 6.36 1.18
N ALA A 238 -20.12 5.35 1.37
CA ALA A 238 -20.97 4.79 0.31
C ALA A 238 -21.85 5.86 -0.35
N ALA A 239 -22.56 6.65 0.45
CA ALA A 239 -23.39 7.73 -0.04
C ALA A 239 -22.60 8.79 -0.86
N ARG A 240 -21.38 9.13 -0.41
CA ARG A 240 -20.56 10.13 -1.08
C ARG A 240 -19.87 9.60 -2.34
N LEU A 241 -19.51 8.32 -2.40
CA LEU A 241 -19.03 7.69 -3.63
C LEU A 241 -20.12 7.74 -4.71
N GLU A 242 -21.37 7.43 -4.35
CA GLU A 242 -22.52 7.51 -5.26
C GLU A 242 -22.78 8.95 -5.73
N GLU A 243 -22.77 9.91 -4.80
CA GLU A 243 -22.98 11.33 -5.09
C GLU A 243 -21.94 11.90 -6.02
N THR A 244 -20.65 11.59 -5.80
CA THR A 244 -19.54 12.27 -6.49
C THR A 244 -19.02 11.53 -7.71
N GLY A 245 -19.18 10.21 -7.77
CA GLY A 245 -18.53 9.35 -8.77
C GLY A 245 -16.99 9.36 -8.67
N LEU A 246 -16.42 9.84 -7.55
CA LEU A 246 -14.97 9.86 -7.31
C LEU A 246 -14.54 8.55 -6.66
N GLY A 247 -14.18 7.55 -7.46
CA GLY A 247 -13.83 6.25 -6.95
C GLY A 247 -15.00 5.27 -6.91
N GLY A 248 -14.86 4.18 -6.15
CA GLY A 248 -15.90 3.16 -6.02
C GLY A 248 -15.45 2.00 -5.14
N TRP A 249 -16.29 0.96 -5.07
CA TRP A 249 -15.99 -0.24 -4.33
C TRP A 249 -15.16 -1.22 -5.16
N ILE A 250 -14.10 -1.76 -4.58
CA ILE A 250 -13.46 -3.01 -5.02
C ILE A 250 -14.18 -4.15 -4.31
N ILE A 251 -14.22 -4.06 -2.97
CA ILE A 251 -15.00 -4.97 -2.12
C ILE A 251 -16.02 -4.09 -1.40
N PRO A 252 -17.32 -4.25 -1.68
CA PRO A 252 -18.35 -3.54 -0.94
C PRO A 252 -18.32 -3.96 0.53
N PRO A 253 -18.92 -3.16 1.43
CA PRO A 253 -18.89 -3.43 2.85
C PRO A 253 -19.34 -4.85 3.21
N GLN A 254 -18.45 -5.59 3.85
CA GLN A 254 -18.73 -6.93 4.40
C GLN A 254 -18.42 -6.89 5.90
N GLY A 255 -19.46 -6.65 6.68
CA GLY A 255 -19.27 -6.38 8.09
C GLY A 255 -18.48 -5.08 8.30
N PRO A 256 -17.41 -5.09 9.11
CA PRO A 256 -16.71 -3.87 9.49
C PRO A 256 -15.64 -3.41 8.50
N PHE A 257 -15.40 -4.08 7.38
CA PHE A 257 -14.36 -3.70 6.44
C PHE A 257 -14.84 -3.57 5.00
N ALA A 258 -14.12 -2.79 4.22
CA ALA A 258 -14.34 -2.62 2.80
C ALA A 258 -13.04 -2.25 2.08
N PHE A 259 -13.00 -2.47 0.76
CA PHE A 259 -11.95 -1.96 -0.09
C PHE A 259 -12.50 -0.97 -1.11
N ILE A 260 -11.86 0.19 -1.19
CA ILE A 260 -12.25 1.31 -2.04
C ILE A 260 -11.14 1.54 -3.07
N PHE A 261 -11.52 1.93 -4.27
CA PHE A 261 -10.58 2.55 -5.18
C PHE A 261 -10.82 4.06 -5.28
N GLY A 262 -9.74 4.81 -5.28
CA GLY A 262 -9.77 6.24 -5.48
C GLY A 262 -9.78 6.66 -6.95
N PRO A 263 -9.78 7.96 -7.24
CA PRO A 263 -9.94 8.51 -8.57
C PRO A 263 -8.81 8.17 -9.56
N THR A 264 -7.66 7.72 -9.08
CA THR A 264 -6.50 7.33 -9.91
C THR A 264 -6.14 5.85 -9.77
N SER A 265 -7.07 5.05 -9.27
CA SER A 265 -6.96 3.60 -9.08
C SER A 265 -6.14 3.16 -7.86
N GLU A 266 -5.78 4.09 -6.97
CA GLU A 266 -5.24 3.74 -5.66
C GLU A 266 -6.23 2.88 -4.89
N THR A 267 -5.71 1.89 -4.18
CA THR A 267 -6.52 0.95 -3.39
C THR A 267 -6.39 1.25 -1.92
N ILE A 268 -7.53 1.30 -1.23
CA ILE A 268 -7.64 1.67 0.16
C ILE A 268 -8.47 0.60 0.89
N GLU A 269 -7.86 -0.06 1.86
CA GLU A 269 -8.57 -0.85 2.85
C GLU A 269 -9.14 0.08 3.91
N THR A 270 -10.41 -0.06 4.28
CA THR A 270 -11.01 0.75 5.32
C THR A 270 -11.81 -0.09 6.31
N PHE A 271 -11.74 0.30 7.58
CA PHE A 271 -12.52 -0.29 8.66
C PHE A 271 -13.56 0.70 9.18
N ASP A 272 -14.74 0.17 9.44
CA ASP A 272 -15.81 0.95 10.06
C ASP A 272 -15.41 1.37 11.49
N LYS A 273 -15.83 2.56 11.89
CA LYS A 273 -15.61 3.10 13.23
C LYS A 273 -16.12 2.22 14.38
N SER A 274 -17.12 1.35 14.11
CA SER A 274 -17.62 0.38 15.08
C SER A 274 -16.67 -0.79 15.32
N PHE A 275 -15.70 -1.02 14.43
CA PHE A 275 -14.81 -2.17 14.52
C PHE A 275 -13.86 -2.08 15.73
N SER A 276 -13.36 -0.88 16.04
CA SER A 276 -12.52 -0.66 17.22
C SER A 276 -13.26 -1.00 18.53
N ALA A 277 -14.56 -0.69 18.59
CA ALA A 277 -15.39 -1.06 19.73
C ALA A 277 -15.57 -2.59 19.85
N LEU A 278 -15.80 -3.28 18.74
CA LEU A 278 -15.94 -4.75 18.71
C LEU A 278 -14.64 -5.46 19.12
N VAL A 279 -13.48 -4.95 18.71
CA VAL A 279 -12.19 -5.51 19.13
C VAL A 279 -11.94 -5.28 20.62
N ALA A 280 -12.30 -4.11 21.13
CA ALA A 280 -12.16 -3.81 22.55
C ALA A 280 -13.07 -4.67 23.45
N GLU A 281 -14.25 -5.03 22.99
CA GLU A 281 -15.18 -5.93 23.70
C GLU A 281 -14.73 -7.40 23.69
N ALA A 282 -13.94 -7.80 22.68
CA ALA A 282 -13.42 -9.16 22.53
C ALA A 282 -12.07 -9.41 23.22
N SER A 283 -11.45 -8.36 23.79
CA SER A 283 -10.15 -8.39 24.48
C SER A 283 -10.32 -8.43 25.98
#